data_f8580f2677ece610699b9c8e769e554a
#
_entry.id   f8580f2677ece610699b9c8e769e554a
#
_cell.length_a   1.000
_cell.length_b   1.000
_cell.length_c   1.000
_cell.angle_alpha   90.00
_cell.angle_beta   90.00
_cell.angle_gamma   90.00
#
_symmetry.space_group_name_H-M   'P 1'
#
loop_
_entity.id
_entity.type
_entity.pdbx_description
1 polymer ?
#
loop_
_entity_poly.entity_id
_entity_poly.type
_entity_poly.pdbx_seq_one_letter_code
_entity_poly.pdbx_strand_id
1 'polypeptide(L)'
;MANFLGRWIKHSGWYPGRVVRLFNKNKAHFNDNDVHEELIFNGSTGLLKNDLEHYTDPDIEHYFKKFNSYTSLAAEELVRKEKRFKLSDILLRPAFIFIKMYFLKLGFLDGIQGFILAVFSSAYVFTKYCKFWELKNKIKK
;
A
#
# COMPACT_ATOMS: atom_id res chain seq x y z
N MET A 1 0.84 -6.72 13.45
CA MET A 1 0.28 -7.71 12.50
C MET A 1 -1.04 -7.19 11.95
N ALA A 2 -1.36 -7.38 10.67
CA ALA A 2 -2.59 -6.88 10.05
C ALA A 2 -3.63 -7.99 9.92
N ASN A 3 -4.89 -7.68 10.29
CA ASN A 3 -6.04 -8.54 10.08
C ASN A 3 -6.78 -8.11 8.80
N PHE A 4 -6.94 -9.04 7.88
CA PHE A 4 -7.63 -8.82 6.61
C PHE A 4 -8.71 -9.89 6.43
N LEU A 5 -9.97 -9.48 6.34
CA LEU A 5 -11.14 -10.36 6.22
C LEU A 5 -11.14 -11.48 7.29
N GLY A 6 -10.89 -11.11 8.54
CA GLY A 6 -10.87 -12.03 9.69
C GLY A 6 -9.61 -12.88 9.85
N ARG A 7 -8.61 -12.77 8.96
CA ARG A 7 -7.35 -13.53 9.03
C ARG A 7 -6.16 -12.62 9.34
N TRP A 8 -5.30 -13.05 10.25
CA TRP A 8 -4.01 -12.43 10.49
C TRP A 8 -3.04 -12.78 9.36
N ILE A 9 -2.63 -11.77 8.58
CA ILE A 9 -1.74 -11.95 7.43
C ILE A 9 -0.29 -12.03 7.92
N LYS A 10 0.35 -13.15 7.63
CA LYS A 10 1.75 -13.41 7.99
C LYS A 10 2.71 -13.39 6.81
N HIS A 11 2.19 -13.38 5.60
CA HIS A 11 2.94 -13.42 4.34
C HIS A 11 2.54 -12.27 3.43
N SER A 12 2.57 -12.46 2.11
CA SER A 12 2.20 -11.44 1.11
C SER A 12 3.03 -10.15 1.18
N GLY A 13 4.06 -10.09 2.03
CA GLY A 13 4.87 -8.89 2.26
C GLY A 13 4.24 -7.87 3.21
N TRP A 14 3.13 -8.22 3.87
CA TRP A 14 2.50 -7.39 4.89
C TRP A 14 3.10 -7.60 6.29
N TYR A 15 3.78 -8.72 6.49
CA TYR A 15 4.45 -9.01 7.75
C TYR A 15 5.93 -9.37 7.52
N PRO A 16 6.85 -8.95 8.39
CA PRO A 16 6.67 -7.94 9.44
C PRO A 16 6.61 -6.52 8.86
N GLY A 17 5.54 -5.78 9.19
CA GLY A 17 5.40 -4.35 8.87
C GLY A 17 5.86 -3.51 10.07
N ARG A 18 7.11 -3.07 10.09
CA ARG A 18 7.66 -2.27 11.18
C ARG A 18 7.36 -0.80 10.95
N VAL A 19 6.73 -0.16 11.94
CA VAL A 19 6.44 1.27 11.94
C VAL A 19 6.79 1.87 13.28
N VAL A 20 7.31 3.09 13.29
CA VAL A 20 7.58 3.81 14.53
C VAL A 20 6.25 4.21 15.15
N ARG A 21 6.03 3.84 16.43
CA ARG A 21 4.78 4.13 17.15
C ARG A 21 5.00 4.91 18.44
N LEU A 22 6.16 4.74 19.05
CA LEU A 22 6.53 5.42 20.27
C LEU A 22 7.77 6.27 20.02
N PHE A 23 7.67 7.56 20.21
CA PHE A 23 8.78 8.50 20.01
C PHE A 23 8.71 9.69 20.94
N ASN A 24 9.84 10.32 21.18
CA ASN A 24 9.92 11.55 21.94
C ASN A 24 9.53 12.72 21.02
N LYS A 25 8.43 13.41 21.34
CA LYS A 25 7.90 14.54 20.55
C LYS A 25 8.89 15.70 20.36
N ASN A 26 9.87 15.83 21.24
CA ASN A 26 10.89 16.88 21.14
C ASN A 26 12.06 16.51 20.20
N LYS A 27 12.11 15.23 19.73
CA LYS A 27 13.19 14.70 18.89
C LYS A 27 12.69 14.13 17.57
N ALA A 28 11.39 14.26 17.29
CA ALA A 28 10.79 13.72 16.09
C ALA A 28 9.64 14.61 15.62
N HIS A 29 9.46 14.70 14.32
CA HIS A 29 8.34 15.37 13.66
C HIS A 29 7.94 14.58 12.41
N PHE A 30 6.69 14.73 11.97
CA PHE A 30 6.26 14.18 10.72
C PHE A 30 6.72 15.06 9.55
N ASN A 31 6.99 14.44 8.40
CA ASN A 31 7.20 15.19 7.17
C ASN A 31 5.86 15.78 6.67
N ASP A 32 5.95 16.79 5.78
CA ASP A 32 4.78 17.49 5.23
C ASP A 32 4.13 16.75 4.02
N ASN A 33 4.26 15.42 3.94
CA ASN A 33 3.67 14.64 2.87
C ASN A 33 2.20 14.30 3.17
N ASP A 34 1.27 14.64 2.27
CA ASP A 34 -0.16 14.31 2.39
C ASP A 34 -0.46 12.80 2.35
N VAL A 35 0.43 12.04 1.71
CA VAL A 35 0.35 10.58 1.60
C VAL A 35 1.72 10.01 1.93
N HIS A 36 1.78 8.93 2.73
CA HIS A 36 3.02 8.36 3.25
C HIS A 36 3.77 9.31 4.20
N GLU A 37 3.06 9.77 5.24
CA GLU A 37 3.69 10.47 6.36
C GLU A 37 4.81 9.61 6.95
N GLU A 38 6.02 10.17 7.00
CA GLU A 38 7.17 9.53 7.62
C GLU A 38 7.61 10.32 8.85
N LEU A 39 7.93 9.61 9.92
CA LEU A 39 8.49 10.23 11.11
C LEU A 39 9.98 10.48 10.91
N ILE A 40 10.36 11.75 10.91
CA ILE A 40 11.76 12.19 10.87
C ILE A 40 12.25 12.32 12.31
N PHE A 41 13.33 11.64 12.64
CA PHE A 41 13.92 11.67 13.99
C PHE A 41 15.43 11.51 13.94
N ASN A 42 16.10 12.06 14.95
CA ASN A 42 17.52 11.88 15.18
C ASN A 42 17.72 10.99 16.40
N GLY A 43 18.38 9.85 16.22
CA GLY A 43 18.70 8.94 17.32
C GLY A 43 18.56 7.47 16.96
N SER A 44 18.75 6.60 17.96
CA SER A 44 18.61 5.16 17.82
C SER A 44 17.15 4.73 17.96
N THR A 45 16.79 3.65 17.28
CA THR A 45 15.48 3.01 17.40
C THR A 45 15.59 1.71 18.18
N GLY A 46 14.60 1.46 19.04
CA GLY A 46 14.40 0.17 19.71
C GLY A 46 13.29 -0.63 19.04
N LEU A 47 13.32 -1.94 19.18
CA LEU A 47 12.28 -2.83 18.69
C LEU A 47 11.38 -3.28 19.85
N LEU A 48 10.08 -3.07 19.71
CA LEU A 48 9.09 -3.66 20.61
C LEU A 48 8.91 -5.14 20.27
N LYS A 49 8.82 -6.00 21.30
CA LYS A 49 8.76 -7.46 21.12
C LYS A 49 7.42 -7.95 20.63
N ASN A 50 6.33 -7.28 21.03
CA ASN A 50 4.97 -7.68 20.69
C ASN A 50 4.44 -6.94 19.48
N ASP A 51 3.67 -7.62 18.66
CA ASP A 51 3.00 -7.01 17.51
C ASP A 51 1.87 -6.09 17.95
N LEU A 52 1.72 -4.96 17.22
CA LEU A 52 0.49 -4.21 17.25
C LEU A 52 -0.54 -4.88 16.35
N GLU A 53 -1.69 -5.15 16.90
CA GLU A 53 -2.84 -5.65 16.15
C GLU A 53 -3.47 -4.50 15.36
N HIS A 54 -3.65 -4.71 14.05
CA HIS A 54 -4.23 -3.73 13.16
C HIS A 54 -5.34 -4.38 12.33
N TYR A 55 -6.58 -4.07 12.67
CA TYR A 55 -7.76 -4.48 11.92
C TYR A 55 -7.92 -3.56 10.70
N THR A 56 -7.37 -3.96 9.56
CA THR A 56 -7.30 -3.10 8.37
C THR A 56 -8.62 -3.02 7.63
N ASP A 57 -9.15 -4.16 7.23
CA ASP A 57 -10.31 -4.28 6.36
C ASP A 57 -11.19 -5.45 6.82
N PRO A 58 -12.26 -5.18 7.59
CA PRO A 58 -13.12 -6.21 8.13
C PRO A 58 -13.94 -6.89 7.02
N ASP A 59 -14.27 -6.17 5.96
CA ASP A 59 -15.05 -6.63 4.82
C ASP A 59 -14.57 -6.01 3.50
N ILE A 60 -15.10 -6.55 2.41
CA ILE A 60 -14.75 -6.14 1.04
C ILE A 60 -15.28 -4.74 0.73
N GLU A 61 -16.44 -4.35 1.25
CA GLU A 61 -17.01 -3.03 1.01
C GLU A 61 -16.11 -1.94 1.60
N HIS A 62 -15.67 -2.12 2.84
CA HIS A 62 -14.72 -1.22 3.50
C HIS A 62 -13.40 -1.11 2.71
N TYR A 63 -12.88 -2.24 2.22
CA TYR A 63 -11.69 -2.25 1.38
C TYR A 63 -11.87 -1.39 0.13
N PHE A 64 -13.00 -1.55 -0.62
CA PHE A 64 -13.21 -0.81 -1.88
C PHE A 64 -13.48 0.68 -1.68
N LYS A 65 -14.08 1.10 -0.56
CA LYS A 65 -14.19 2.53 -0.22
C LYS A 65 -12.80 3.16 -0.11
N LYS A 66 -11.89 2.53 0.63
CA LYS A 66 -10.49 2.97 0.76
C LYS A 66 -9.74 2.88 -0.57
N PHE A 67 -9.89 1.76 -1.28
CA PHE A 67 -9.27 1.51 -2.57
C PHE A 67 -9.52 2.64 -3.57
N ASN A 68 -10.77 3.07 -3.71
CA ASN A 68 -11.11 4.14 -4.65
C ASN A 68 -10.41 5.47 -4.29
N SER A 69 -10.44 5.85 -3.02
CA SER A 69 -9.80 7.07 -2.52
C SER A 69 -8.27 7.02 -2.71
N TYR A 70 -7.64 5.96 -2.20
CA TYR A 70 -6.17 5.84 -2.26
C TYR A 70 -5.62 5.70 -3.68
N THR A 71 -6.35 5.03 -4.60
CA THR A 71 -5.91 4.97 -6.00
C THR A 71 -5.99 6.33 -6.69
N SER A 72 -6.96 7.19 -6.31
CA SER A 72 -7.05 8.57 -6.82
C SER A 72 -5.90 9.43 -6.31
N LEU A 73 -5.69 9.47 -4.99
CA LEU A 73 -4.59 10.22 -4.37
C LEU A 73 -3.22 9.80 -4.93
N ALA A 74 -3.01 8.49 -5.08
CA ALA A 74 -1.75 7.96 -5.64
C ALA A 74 -1.57 8.31 -7.13
N ALA A 75 -2.64 8.44 -7.90
CA ALA A 75 -2.57 8.88 -9.29
C ALA A 75 -2.24 10.38 -9.38
N GLU A 76 -2.87 11.21 -8.54
CA GLU A 76 -2.59 12.65 -8.43
C GLU A 76 -1.13 12.91 -8.01
N GLU A 77 -0.61 12.11 -7.09
CA GLU A 77 0.81 12.19 -6.69
C GLU A 77 1.76 11.91 -7.87
N LEU A 78 1.43 10.94 -8.74
CA LEU A 78 2.21 10.67 -9.94
C LEU A 78 2.18 11.84 -10.91
N VAL A 79 1.05 12.57 -11.01
CA VAL A 79 0.93 13.80 -11.81
C VAL A 79 1.80 14.90 -11.21
N ARG A 80 1.69 15.16 -9.89
CA ARG A 80 2.52 16.17 -9.18
C ARG A 80 4.02 15.92 -9.34
N LYS A 81 4.43 14.65 -9.31
CA LYS A 81 5.83 14.23 -9.52
C LYS A 81 6.24 14.20 -10.99
N GLU A 82 5.43 14.71 -11.89
CA GLU A 82 5.68 14.78 -13.34
C GLU A 82 6.12 13.44 -13.96
N LYS A 83 5.64 12.33 -13.41
CA LYS A 83 6.01 10.99 -13.92
C LYS A 83 5.54 10.82 -15.36
N ARG A 84 6.34 10.12 -16.15
CA ARG A 84 5.96 9.71 -17.50
C ARG A 84 5.14 8.45 -17.45
N PHE A 85 4.00 8.46 -18.13
CA PHE A 85 3.17 7.27 -18.29
C PHE A 85 3.77 6.33 -19.35
N LYS A 86 3.75 5.04 -19.07
CA LYS A 86 4.12 3.97 -20.01
C LYS A 86 3.06 2.89 -19.99
N LEU A 87 2.76 2.31 -21.15
CA LEU A 87 1.79 1.21 -21.25
C LEU A 87 2.20 0.00 -20.38
N SER A 88 3.50 -0.23 -20.23
CA SER A 88 4.04 -1.24 -19.32
C SER A 88 3.63 -1.05 -17.86
N ASP A 89 3.33 0.18 -17.44
CA ASP A 89 2.88 0.45 -16.07
C ASP A 89 1.50 -0.15 -15.77
N ILE A 90 0.63 -0.23 -16.79
CA ILE A 90 -0.69 -0.87 -16.68
C ILE A 90 -0.58 -2.39 -16.84
N LEU A 91 0.27 -2.89 -17.71
CA LEU A 91 0.32 -4.31 -18.03
C LEU A 91 1.25 -5.11 -17.10
N LEU A 92 2.51 -4.66 -16.96
CA LEU A 92 3.53 -5.46 -16.29
C LEU A 92 3.56 -5.26 -14.78
N ARG A 93 3.32 -4.02 -14.29
CA ARG A 93 3.37 -3.77 -12.85
C ARG A 93 2.30 -4.51 -12.05
N PRO A 94 1.02 -4.56 -12.47
CA PRO A 94 0.02 -5.34 -11.76
C PRO A 94 0.35 -6.84 -11.73
N ALA A 95 0.74 -7.40 -12.87
CA ALA A 95 1.15 -8.80 -12.97
C ALA A 95 2.34 -9.11 -12.04
N PHE A 96 3.35 -8.23 -12.03
CA PHE A 96 4.49 -8.37 -11.12
C PHE A 96 4.08 -8.29 -9.65
N ILE A 97 3.17 -7.39 -9.26
CA ILE A 97 2.68 -7.29 -7.88
C ILE A 97 1.97 -8.58 -7.46
N PHE A 98 1.11 -9.15 -8.31
CA PHE A 98 0.46 -10.43 -8.03
C PHE A 98 1.49 -11.54 -7.81
N ILE A 99 2.42 -11.72 -8.75
CA ILE A 99 3.47 -12.76 -8.66
C ILE A 99 4.31 -12.55 -7.40
N LYS A 100 4.73 -11.32 -7.13
CA LYS A 100 5.52 -10.96 -5.96
C LYS A 100 4.80 -11.32 -4.67
N MET A 101 3.55 -10.90 -4.50
CA MET A 101 2.82 -11.09 -3.24
C MET A 101 2.40 -12.55 -3.05
N TYR A 102 1.87 -13.18 -4.07
CA TYR A 102 1.30 -14.52 -3.95
C TYR A 102 2.38 -15.60 -3.92
N PHE A 103 3.35 -15.53 -4.83
CA PHE A 103 4.41 -16.55 -4.93
C PHE A 103 5.68 -16.16 -4.16
N LEU A 104 6.31 -15.03 -4.47
CA LEU A 104 7.61 -14.69 -3.89
C LEU A 104 7.53 -14.34 -2.40
N LYS A 105 6.42 -13.76 -1.97
CA LYS A 105 6.14 -13.44 -0.55
C LYS A 105 5.22 -14.47 0.12
N LEU A 106 5.09 -15.65 -0.50
CA LEU A 106 4.38 -16.81 0.04
C LEU A 106 2.93 -16.52 0.47
N GLY A 107 2.24 -15.60 -0.24
CA GLY A 107 0.87 -15.22 0.09
C GLY A 107 -0.11 -16.39 0.03
N PHE A 108 0.18 -17.45 -0.73
CA PHE A 108 -0.63 -18.66 -0.77
C PHE A 108 -0.71 -19.37 0.61
N LEU A 109 0.25 -19.14 1.50
CA LEU A 109 0.21 -19.67 2.86
C LEU A 109 -0.82 -18.97 3.76
N ASP A 110 -1.26 -17.76 3.37
CA ASP A 110 -2.35 -17.07 4.05
C ASP A 110 -3.74 -17.50 3.53
N GLY A 111 -3.82 -18.58 2.74
CA GLY A 111 -5.05 -19.16 2.23
C GLY A 111 -5.79 -18.24 1.27
N ILE A 112 -7.14 -18.31 1.27
CA ILE A 112 -7.97 -17.51 0.36
C ILE A 112 -7.80 -16.01 0.58
N GLN A 113 -7.58 -15.56 1.81
CA GLN A 113 -7.34 -14.16 2.12
C GLN A 113 -6.03 -13.66 1.49
N GLY A 114 -4.98 -14.47 1.49
CA GLY A 114 -3.73 -14.15 0.82
C GLY A 114 -3.88 -14.05 -0.70
N PHE A 115 -4.69 -14.92 -1.31
CA PHE A 115 -5.05 -14.82 -2.74
C PHE A 115 -5.81 -13.53 -3.04
N ILE A 116 -6.90 -13.28 -2.31
CA ILE A 116 -7.71 -12.05 -2.47
C ILE A 116 -6.82 -10.81 -2.32
N LEU A 117 -5.98 -10.77 -1.31
CA LEU A 117 -5.06 -9.66 -1.05
C LEU A 117 -4.11 -9.43 -2.23
N ALA A 118 -3.53 -10.48 -2.80
CA ALA A 118 -2.63 -10.38 -3.94
C ALA A 118 -3.36 -9.87 -5.20
N VAL A 119 -4.58 -10.36 -5.47
CA VAL A 119 -5.43 -9.89 -6.58
C VAL A 119 -5.81 -8.42 -6.38
N PHE A 120 -6.28 -8.04 -5.19
CA PHE A 120 -6.69 -6.67 -4.91
C PHE A 120 -5.51 -5.68 -4.94
N SER A 121 -4.33 -6.10 -4.49
CA SER A 121 -3.11 -5.27 -4.60
C SER A 121 -2.68 -5.08 -6.04
N SER A 122 -2.81 -6.12 -6.87
CA SER A 122 -2.59 -6.04 -8.31
C SER A 122 -3.59 -5.08 -8.97
N ALA A 123 -4.89 -5.22 -8.66
CA ALA A 123 -5.95 -4.34 -9.14
C ALA A 123 -5.74 -2.88 -8.68
N TYR A 124 -5.24 -2.67 -7.47
CA TYR A 124 -4.87 -1.33 -6.98
C TYR A 124 -3.82 -0.67 -7.88
N VAL A 125 -2.76 -1.39 -8.21
CA VAL A 125 -1.70 -0.86 -9.09
C VAL A 125 -2.24 -0.59 -10.48
N PHE A 126 -3.03 -1.49 -11.04
CA PHE A 126 -3.71 -1.30 -12.32
C PHE A 126 -4.56 -0.03 -12.32
N THR A 127 -5.49 0.09 -11.36
CA THR A 127 -6.44 1.21 -11.26
C THR A 127 -5.71 2.54 -11.06
N LYS A 128 -4.68 2.58 -10.21
CA LYS A 128 -3.83 3.77 -10.00
C LYS A 128 -3.25 4.27 -11.32
N TYR A 129 -2.68 3.38 -12.14
CA TYR A 129 -2.08 3.80 -13.40
C TYR A 129 -3.11 4.11 -14.49
N CYS A 130 -4.30 3.50 -14.46
CA CYS A 130 -5.42 3.91 -15.31
C CYS A 130 -5.88 5.33 -14.98
N LYS A 131 -6.09 5.65 -13.70
CA LYS A 131 -6.44 7.01 -13.24
C LYS A 131 -5.32 8.02 -13.57
N PHE A 132 -4.07 7.63 -13.40
CA PHE A 132 -2.93 8.47 -13.79
C PHE A 132 -2.94 8.80 -15.30
N TRP A 133 -3.19 7.80 -16.15
CA TRP A 133 -3.35 7.99 -17.58
C TRP A 133 -4.53 8.91 -17.91
N GLU A 134 -5.68 8.72 -17.27
CA GLU A 134 -6.87 9.55 -17.43
C GLU A 134 -6.59 11.02 -17.10
N LEU A 135 -5.99 11.29 -15.92
CA LEU A 135 -5.63 12.64 -15.48
C LEU A 135 -4.68 13.32 -16.48
N LYS A 136 -3.65 12.62 -16.95
CA LYS A 136 -2.73 13.18 -17.96
C LYS A 136 -3.39 13.50 -19.29
N ASN A 137 -4.41 12.78 -19.71
CA ASN A 137 -5.12 13.05 -20.95
C ASN A 137 -6.17 14.16 -20.80
N LYS A 138 -6.77 14.32 -19.62
CA LYS A 138 -7.66 15.47 -19.31
C LYS A 138 -6.91 16.81 -19.29
N ILE A 139 -5.68 16.81 -18.80
CA ILE A 139 -4.84 18.04 -18.76
C ILE A 139 -4.39 18.47 -20.16
N LYS A 140 -4.41 17.57 -21.14
CA LYS A 140 -4.02 17.87 -22.54
C LYS A 140 -5.15 18.41 -23.41
N LYS A 141 -6.39 18.45 -22.91
CA LYS A 141 -7.53 19.08 -23.59
C LYS A 141 -7.75 20.49 -23.06
#